data_f4f8f6b9c08d7df758faadb8722a589b
#
_entry.id   f4f8f6b9c08d7df758faadb8722a589b
#
_cell.length_a   1.000
_cell.length_b   1.000
_cell.length_c   1.000
_cell.angle_alpha   90.00
_cell.angle_beta   90.00
_cell.angle_gamma   90.00
#
_symmetry.space_group_name_H-M   'P 1'
#
loop_
_entity.id
_entity.type
_entity.pdbx_description
1 polymer ?
#
loop_
_entity_poly.entity_id
_entity_poly.type
_entity_poly.pdbx_seq_one_letter_code
_entity_poly.pdbx_strand_id
1 'polypeptide(L)'
;MFQAGTTCVEGVHRFHFDAGYYVCRFECSEFYSHNAQNFCNSCKEMDFVLYHPGKKELWLVEVKDYRFNARPKVSELVEKLCRKVRDCLFLLRTAAICAPEEEPAEGISLREMARMSLQAKHIRLAFTIELGRTGLFPPKSILATIHDLLYRQLRFIDPQMLCVPITTSGEFAPWTISPAGNEHSSRIQKRMEEARAARDKEEKLRTEMARHKEKMEAKRRRKARKSSIPLWKQRAQERAEGKTGTHVDRRKAITNTTAS
;
A
#
# COMPACT_ATOMS: atom_id res chain seq x y z
N MET A 1 -19.71 -17.28 3.94
CA MET A 1 -20.93 -17.39 4.75
C MET A 1 -21.24 -16.01 5.29
N PHE A 2 -22.42 -15.49 5.03
CA PHE A 2 -22.79 -14.12 5.35
C PHE A 2 -24.03 -14.13 6.25
N GLN A 3 -23.80 -13.88 7.55
CA GLN A 3 -24.83 -13.91 8.57
C GLN A 3 -25.25 -12.49 8.97
N ALA A 4 -26.51 -12.31 9.33
CA ALA A 4 -26.99 -11.09 9.97
C ALA A 4 -26.46 -10.99 11.41
N GLY A 5 -26.10 -9.79 11.86
CA GLY A 5 -25.57 -9.57 13.21
C GLY A 5 -24.19 -10.14 13.48
N THR A 6 -23.35 -10.23 12.46
CA THR A 6 -22.02 -10.84 12.54
C THR A 6 -21.02 -9.94 13.27
N THR A 7 -20.06 -10.58 13.95
CA THR A 7 -18.89 -9.93 14.53
C THR A 7 -17.64 -10.23 13.70
N CYS A 8 -16.93 -9.19 13.28
CA CYS A 8 -15.68 -9.32 12.53
C CYS A 8 -14.52 -8.58 13.22
N VAL A 9 -13.32 -9.12 13.06
CA VAL A 9 -12.11 -8.46 13.56
C VAL A 9 -11.32 -7.89 12.38
N GLU A 10 -11.01 -6.59 12.46
CA GLU A 10 -10.12 -5.91 11.53
C GLU A 10 -9.04 -5.14 12.30
N GLY A 11 -7.79 -5.55 12.09
CA GLY A 11 -6.68 -5.04 12.87
C GLY A 11 -6.84 -5.35 14.37
N VAL A 12 -6.78 -4.32 15.19
CA VAL A 12 -6.97 -4.41 16.66
C VAL A 12 -8.40 -4.11 17.10
N HIS A 13 -9.33 -3.99 16.18
CA HIS A 13 -10.72 -3.63 16.41
C HIS A 13 -11.66 -4.78 16.09
N ARG A 14 -12.69 -4.92 16.90
CA ARG A 14 -13.79 -5.84 16.71
C ARG A 14 -15.04 -5.05 16.37
N PHE A 15 -15.59 -5.29 15.19
CA PHE A 15 -16.81 -4.69 14.68
C PHE A 15 -17.98 -5.63 14.98
N HIS A 16 -19.03 -5.11 15.62
CA HIS A 16 -20.27 -5.79 15.87
C HIS A 16 -21.33 -5.12 15.00
N PHE A 17 -21.73 -5.80 13.94
CA PHE A 17 -22.71 -5.29 12.98
C PHE A 17 -24.14 -5.53 13.45
N ASP A 18 -25.05 -4.60 13.16
CA ASP A 18 -26.47 -4.71 13.50
C ASP A 18 -27.11 -5.92 12.82
N ALA A 19 -28.07 -6.56 13.53
CA ALA A 19 -28.69 -7.82 13.11
C ALA A 19 -29.44 -7.76 11.77
N GLY A 20 -29.83 -6.57 11.29
CA GLY A 20 -30.50 -6.41 9.99
C GLY A 20 -29.59 -6.43 8.77
N TYR A 21 -28.26 -6.45 8.96
CA TYR A 21 -27.29 -6.39 7.89
C TYR A 21 -26.62 -7.74 7.63
N TYR A 22 -26.60 -8.16 6.39
CA TYR A 22 -25.68 -9.20 5.91
C TYR A 22 -24.29 -8.58 5.72
N VAL A 23 -23.25 -9.28 6.18
CA VAL A 23 -21.85 -8.79 6.15
C VAL A 23 -21.02 -9.68 5.24
N CYS A 24 -20.31 -9.10 4.30
CA CYS A 24 -19.41 -9.76 3.38
C CYS A 24 -17.97 -9.22 3.53
N ARG A 25 -17.00 -10.14 3.51
CA ARG A 25 -15.57 -9.87 3.29
C ARG A 25 -15.12 -10.61 2.06
N PHE A 26 -14.87 -9.90 0.97
CA PHE A 26 -14.46 -10.53 -0.29
C PHE A 26 -13.17 -11.34 -0.15
N GLU A 27 -12.22 -10.86 0.64
CA GLU A 27 -10.94 -11.54 0.89
C GLU A 27 -11.10 -12.97 1.43
N CYS A 28 -12.22 -13.26 2.11
CA CYS A 28 -12.54 -14.57 2.65
C CYS A 28 -13.20 -15.52 1.62
N SER A 29 -13.44 -15.07 0.39
CA SER A 29 -14.10 -15.86 -0.64
C SER A 29 -13.12 -16.46 -1.63
N GLU A 30 -13.35 -17.71 -2.05
CA GLU A 30 -12.59 -18.35 -3.11
C GLU A 30 -12.75 -17.63 -4.45
N PHE A 31 -13.93 -17.06 -4.70
CA PHE A 31 -14.19 -16.25 -5.88
C PHE A 31 -13.20 -15.10 -6.01
N TYR A 32 -12.91 -14.38 -4.90
CA TYR A 32 -11.96 -13.29 -4.90
C TYR A 32 -10.52 -13.79 -5.06
N SER A 33 -10.10 -14.75 -4.24
CA SER A 33 -8.71 -15.23 -4.22
C SER A 33 -8.27 -15.89 -5.54
N HIS A 34 -9.14 -16.65 -6.18
CA HIS A 34 -8.82 -17.38 -7.41
C HIS A 34 -8.99 -16.53 -8.68
N ASN A 35 -9.96 -15.60 -8.72
CA ASN A 35 -10.32 -14.88 -9.94
C ASN A 35 -10.01 -13.39 -9.87
N ALA A 36 -10.54 -12.70 -8.88
CA ALA A 36 -10.57 -11.25 -8.86
C ALA A 36 -9.26 -10.62 -8.37
N GLN A 37 -8.56 -11.26 -7.45
CA GLN A 37 -7.32 -10.74 -6.89
C GLN A 37 -6.25 -10.47 -7.96
N ASN A 38 -6.18 -11.28 -9.00
CA ASN A 38 -5.21 -11.17 -10.08
C ASN A 38 -5.74 -10.42 -11.31
N PHE A 39 -7.02 -10.02 -11.31
CA PHE A 39 -7.62 -9.33 -12.45
C PHE A 39 -7.11 -7.89 -12.58
N CYS A 40 -6.72 -7.48 -13.79
CA CYS A 40 -6.33 -6.11 -14.15
C CYS A 40 -5.38 -5.41 -13.15
N ASN A 41 -4.24 -6.03 -12.84
CA ASN A 41 -3.27 -5.50 -11.86
C ASN A 41 -3.81 -5.41 -10.44
N SER A 42 -4.54 -6.43 -10.01
CA SER A 42 -5.08 -6.57 -8.66
C SER A 42 -6.32 -5.69 -8.41
N CYS A 43 -7.49 -6.27 -8.65
CA CYS A 43 -8.75 -5.70 -8.21
C CYS A 43 -8.77 -5.61 -6.68
N LYS A 44 -9.19 -4.48 -6.13
CA LYS A 44 -9.17 -4.22 -4.69
C LYS A 44 -10.58 -4.23 -4.12
N GLU A 45 -10.73 -4.93 -3.01
CA GLU A 45 -11.97 -4.97 -2.23
C GLU A 45 -11.97 -3.91 -1.13
N MET A 46 -13.17 -3.58 -0.65
CA MET A 46 -13.37 -2.89 0.63
C MET A 46 -13.31 -3.92 1.76
N ASP A 47 -12.92 -3.51 2.94
CA ASP A 47 -12.72 -4.43 4.08
C ASP A 47 -14.04 -5.09 4.51
N PHE A 48 -15.17 -4.34 4.45
CA PHE A 48 -16.51 -4.89 4.65
C PHE A 48 -17.50 -4.37 3.61
N VAL A 49 -18.42 -5.25 3.21
CA VAL A 49 -19.61 -4.93 2.43
C VAL A 49 -20.82 -5.34 3.24
N LEU A 50 -21.73 -4.40 3.55
CA LEU A 50 -22.93 -4.67 4.32
C LEU A 50 -24.17 -4.41 3.46
N TYR A 51 -25.17 -5.27 3.56
CA TYR A 51 -26.43 -5.06 2.88
C TYR A 51 -27.62 -5.27 3.81
N HIS A 52 -28.53 -4.29 3.86
CA HIS A 52 -29.78 -4.38 4.61
C HIS A 52 -30.96 -4.54 3.65
N PRO A 53 -31.59 -5.73 3.55
CA PRO A 53 -32.64 -5.97 2.56
C PRO A 53 -33.87 -5.09 2.75
N GLY A 54 -34.31 -4.87 3.99
CA GLY A 54 -35.48 -4.05 4.28
C GLY A 54 -35.30 -2.56 3.94
N LYS A 55 -34.13 -2.01 4.18
CA LYS A 55 -33.78 -0.62 3.83
C LYS A 55 -33.31 -0.47 2.38
N LYS A 56 -32.97 -1.57 1.71
CA LYS A 56 -32.26 -1.60 0.42
C LYS A 56 -31.01 -0.72 0.42
N GLU A 57 -30.23 -0.84 1.47
CA GLU A 57 -29.06 -0.03 1.75
C GLU A 57 -27.80 -0.89 1.69
N LEU A 58 -26.82 -0.44 0.91
CA LEU A 58 -25.52 -1.06 0.74
C LEU A 58 -24.45 -0.16 1.37
N TRP A 59 -23.68 -0.69 2.31
CA TRP A 59 -22.49 -0.02 2.85
C TRP A 59 -21.22 -0.64 2.30
N LEU A 60 -20.30 0.20 1.84
CA LEU A 60 -18.92 -0.15 1.52
C LEU A 60 -18.01 0.49 2.57
N VAL A 61 -17.34 -0.34 3.35
CA VAL A 61 -16.59 0.09 4.54
C VAL A 61 -15.11 -0.22 4.38
N GLU A 62 -14.28 0.80 4.53
CA GLU A 62 -12.83 0.67 4.54
C GLU A 62 -12.29 1.09 5.90
N VAL A 63 -11.37 0.27 6.42
CA VAL A 63 -10.74 0.48 7.74
C VAL A 63 -9.24 0.72 7.55
N LYS A 64 -8.73 1.83 8.07
CA LYS A 64 -7.30 2.15 8.00
C LYS A 64 -6.78 2.63 9.34
N ASP A 65 -5.86 1.87 9.90
CA ASP A 65 -5.18 2.22 11.14
C ASP A 65 -3.72 2.61 10.89
N TYR A 66 -3.45 3.90 11.02
CA TYR A 66 -2.12 4.49 10.87
C TYR A 66 -1.47 4.89 12.20
N ARG A 67 -1.97 4.40 13.33
CA ARG A 67 -1.34 4.70 14.64
C ARG A 67 0.07 4.12 14.74
N PHE A 68 0.30 3.00 14.08
CA PHE A 68 1.54 2.24 14.16
C PHE A 68 2.33 2.19 12.86
N ASN A 69 1.76 2.67 11.77
CA ASN A 69 2.35 2.65 10.43
C ASN A 69 2.43 4.03 9.83
N ALA A 70 3.46 4.24 8.99
CA ALA A 70 3.55 5.46 8.20
C ALA A 70 2.34 5.57 7.25
N ARG A 71 1.65 6.70 7.33
CA ARG A 71 0.57 7.02 6.40
C ARG A 71 1.15 7.42 5.04
N PRO A 72 0.60 6.97 3.91
CA PRO A 72 0.96 7.48 2.59
C PRO A 72 0.58 8.97 2.46
N LYS A 73 1.06 9.63 1.42
CA LYS A 73 0.59 10.99 1.09
C LYS A 73 -0.93 10.99 0.94
N VAL A 74 -1.57 12.10 1.31
CA VAL A 74 -3.05 12.20 1.29
C VAL A 74 -3.60 11.92 -0.11
N SER A 75 -2.96 12.45 -1.17
CA SER A 75 -3.38 12.20 -2.56
C SER A 75 -3.32 10.73 -2.96
N GLU A 76 -2.25 10.03 -2.59
CA GLU A 76 -2.09 8.60 -2.85
C GLU A 76 -3.10 7.74 -2.07
N LEU A 77 -3.40 8.16 -0.82
CA LEU A 77 -4.41 7.49 -0.01
C LEU A 77 -5.79 7.63 -0.64
N VAL A 78 -6.17 8.86 -1.01
CA VAL A 78 -7.47 9.14 -1.65
C VAL A 78 -7.62 8.36 -2.95
N GLU A 79 -6.59 8.34 -3.81
CA GLU A 79 -6.61 7.56 -5.05
C GLU A 79 -6.84 6.06 -4.78
N LYS A 80 -6.14 5.49 -3.79
CA LYS A 80 -6.30 4.09 -3.39
C LYS A 80 -7.72 3.79 -2.89
N LEU A 81 -8.28 4.69 -2.07
CA LEU A 81 -9.63 4.54 -1.53
C LEU A 81 -10.69 4.62 -2.64
N CYS A 82 -10.58 5.58 -3.55
CA CYS A 82 -11.48 5.70 -4.71
C CYS A 82 -11.40 4.46 -5.62
N ARG A 83 -10.19 3.91 -5.83
CA ARG A 83 -10.00 2.67 -6.57
C ARG A 83 -10.71 1.51 -5.90
N LYS A 84 -10.59 1.35 -4.57
CA LYS A 84 -11.27 0.30 -3.81
C LYS A 84 -12.78 0.37 -3.96
N VAL A 85 -13.38 1.56 -3.89
CA VAL A 85 -14.83 1.73 -4.12
C VAL A 85 -15.23 1.26 -5.51
N ARG A 86 -14.54 1.72 -6.55
CA ARG A 86 -14.79 1.32 -7.94
C ARG A 86 -14.67 -0.18 -8.12
N ASP A 87 -13.58 -0.75 -7.65
CA ASP A 87 -13.25 -2.16 -7.81
C ASP A 87 -14.24 -3.03 -7.01
N CYS A 88 -14.66 -2.59 -5.81
CA CYS A 88 -15.65 -3.30 -5.02
C CYS A 88 -17.04 -3.33 -5.69
N LEU A 89 -17.47 -2.23 -6.29
CA LEU A 89 -18.72 -2.18 -7.07
C LEU A 89 -18.65 -3.11 -8.29
N PHE A 90 -17.51 -3.17 -8.96
CA PHE A 90 -17.25 -4.12 -10.04
C PHE A 90 -17.30 -5.57 -9.54
N LEU A 91 -16.67 -5.86 -8.38
CA LEU A 91 -16.68 -7.19 -7.76
C LEU A 91 -18.09 -7.65 -7.42
N LEU A 92 -18.92 -6.79 -6.83
CA LEU A 92 -20.33 -7.08 -6.55
C LEU A 92 -21.08 -7.45 -7.83
N ARG A 93 -20.91 -6.66 -8.90
CA ARG A 93 -21.55 -6.96 -10.18
C ARG A 93 -21.10 -8.30 -10.76
N THR A 94 -19.81 -8.57 -10.72
CA THR A 94 -19.22 -9.80 -11.27
C THR A 94 -19.60 -11.02 -10.42
N ALA A 95 -19.56 -10.90 -9.09
CA ALA A 95 -19.94 -11.97 -8.17
C ALA A 95 -21.41 -12.36 -8.34
N ALA A 96 -22.29 -11.41 -8.58
CA ALA A 96 -23.72 -11.67 -8.80
C ALA A 96 -23.98 -12.57 -10.04
N ILE A 97 -23.05 -12.62 -10.98
CA ILE A 97 -23.15 -13.38 -12.23
C ILE A 97 -22.28 -14.63 -12.20
N CYS A 98 -21.02 -14.49 -11.75
CA CYS A 98 -19.97 -15.47 -11.95
C CYS A 98 -19.56 -16.23 -10.69
N ALA A 99 -19.91 -15.76 -9.48
CA ALA A 99 -19.59 -16.51 -8.27
C ALA A 99 -20.33 -17.86 -8.27
N PRO A 100 -19.74 -18.94 -7.70
CA PRO A 100 -20.39 -20.23 -7.59
C PRO A 100 -21.76 -20.12 -6.87
N GLU A 101 -22.72 -20.94 -7.27
CA GLU A 101 -23.97 -21.13 -6.55
C GLU A 101 -23.74 -22.19 -5.45
N GLU A 102 -23.09 -21.75 -4.37
CA GLU A 102 -22.89 -22.59 -3.19
C GLU A 102 -24.07 -22.42 -2.25
N GLU A 103 -24.54 -23.55 -1.69
CA GLU A 103 -25.50 -23.52 -0.59
C GLU A 103 -24.70 -23.49 0.72
N PRO A 104 -24.56 -22.33 1.37
CA PRO A 104 -23.90 -22.26 2.65
C PRO A 104 -24.72 -22.98 3.73
N ALA A 105 -24.03 -23.66 4.66
CA ALA A 105 -24.71 -24.33 5.78
C ALA A 105 -25.52 -23.33 6.65
N GLU A 106 -25.10 -22.08 6.69
CA GLU A 106 -25.78 -20.97 7.37
C GLU A 106 -25.62 -19.69 6.58
N GLY A 107 -26.63 -18.81 6.61
CA GLY A 107 -26.61 -17.50 5.95
C GLY A 107 -26.92 -17.58 4.45
N ILE A 108 -26.31 -16.71 3.66
CA ILE A 108 -26.50 -16.62 2.20
C ILE A 108 -25.16 -16.78 1.48
N SER A 109 -25.22 -17.20 0.22
CA SER A 109 -24.02 -17.30 -0.63
C SER A 109 -23.50 -15.92 -1.05
N LEU A 110 -22.23 -15.85 -1.48
CA LEU A 110 -21.67 -14.63 -2.05
C LEU A 110 -22.46 -14.14 -3.26
N ARG A 111 -22.89 -15.06 -4.12
CA ARG A 111 -23.68 -14.75 -5.32
C ARG A 111 -25.03 -14.14 -4.97
N GLU A 112 -25.71 -14.71 -3.98
CA GLU A 112 -26.98 -14.20 -3.52
C GLU A 112 -26.85 -12.83 -2.85
N MET A 113 -25.89 -12.67 -1.95
CA MET A 113 -25.59 -11.39 -1.33
C MET A 113 -25.26 -10.32 -2.38
N ALA A 114 -24.45 -10.64 -3.37
CA ALA A 114 -24.11 -9.74 -4.46
C ALA A 114 -25.35 -9.39 -5.31
N ARG A 115 -26.20 -10.36 -5.64
CA ARG A 115 -27.49 -10.12 -6.36
C ARG A 115 -28.41 -9.18 -5.58
N MET A 116 -28.54 -9.40 -4.27
CA MET A 116 -29.35 -8.52 -3.42
C MET A 116 -28.74 -7.11 -3.35
N SER A 117 -27.42 -7.00 -3.23
CA SER A 117 -26.71 -5.72 -3.16
C SER A 117 -26.92 -4.86 -4.42
N LEU A 118 -27.08 -5.50 -5.59
CA LEU A 118 -27.41 -4.78 -6.84
C LEU A 118 -28.82 -4.16 -6.84
N GLN A 119 -29.68 -4.53 -5.88
CA GLN A 119 -31.00 -3.93 -5.70
C GLN A 119 -31.00 -2.77 -4.71
N ALA A 120 -29.81 -2.37 -4.21
CA ALA A 120 -29.68 -1.26 -3.28
C ALA A 120 -30.20 0.04 -3.91
N LYS A 121 -31.02 0.76 -3.16
CA LYS A 121 -31.46 2.12 -3.49
C LYS A 121 -30.49 3.19 -2.99
N HIS A 122 -29.75 2.85 -1.94
CA HIS A 122 -28.81 3.74 -1.30
C HIS A 122 -27.47 3.02 -1.14
N ILE A 123 -26.41 3.64 -1.67
CA ILE A 123 -25.05 3.20 -1.43
C ILE A 123 -24.43 4.18 -0.43
N ARG A 124 -23.88 3.64 0.66
CA ARG A 124 -23.23 4.38 1.73
C ARG A 124 -21.75 4.04 1.74
N LEU A 125 -20.93 5.05 1.81
CA LEU A 125 -19.45 4.89 1.86
C LEU A 125 -18.95 5.26 3.26
N ALA A 126 -18.18 4.39 3.87
CA ALA A 126 -17.56 4.65 5.16
C ALA A 126 -16.05 4.40 5.10
N PHE A 127 -15.29 5.45 5.31
CA PHE A 127 -13.84 5.42 5.46
C PHE A 127 -13.51 5.65 6.92
N THR A 128 -13.23 4.57 7.65
CA THR A 128 -12.90 4.63 9.08
C THR A 128 -11.38 4.65 9.22
N ILE A 129 -10.82 5.83 9.55
CA ILE A 129 -9.38 6.07 9.47
C ILE A 129 -8.87 6.55 10.83
N GLU A 130 -8.06 5.72 11.49
CA GLU A 130 -7.37 6.11 12.71
C GLU A 130 -5.98 6.67 12.35
N LEU A 131 -5.70 7.89 12.79
CA LEU A 131 -4.42 8.57 12.54
C LEU A 131 -3.60 8.67 13.82
N GLY A 132 -2.32 8.32 13.75
CA GLY A 132 -1.36 8.55 14.82
C GLY A 132 -1.11 10.05 15.05
N ARG A 133 -0.63 10.39 16.25
CA ARG A 133 -0.28 11.78 16.64
C ARG A 133 1.04 12.29 16.04
N THR A 134 1.54 11.66 14.98
CA THR A 134 2.82 12.01 14.36
C THR A 134 2.63 13.02 13.24
N GLY A 135 3.21 14.20 13.37
CA GLY A 135 3.30 15.19 12.30
C GLY A 135 2.97 16.63 12.76
N LEU A 136 3.20 17.58 11.85
CA LEU A 136 2.97 19.02 12.06
C LEU A 136 1.48 19.40 12.13
N PHE A 137 0.60 18.55 11.57
CA PHE A 137 -0.84 18.84 11.51
C PHE A 137 -1.63 17.93 12.45
N PRO A 138 -2.65 18.45 13.14
CA PRO A 138 -3.52 17.64 13.96
C PRO A 138 -4.27 16.57 13.11
N PRO A 139 -4.49 15.36 13.66
CA PRO A 139 -5.19 14.27 12.95
C PRO A 139 -6.54 14.70 12.36
N LYS A 140 -7.31 15.52 13.08
CA LYS A 140 -8.61 16.05 12.63
C LYS A 140 -8.51 16.85 11.33
N SER A 141 -7.49 17.71 11.19
CA SER A 141 -7.29 18.51 9.97
C SER A 141 -6.92 17.63 8.77
N ILE A 142 -6.11 16.60 9.00
CA ILE A 142 -5.74 15.64 7.96
C ILE A 142 -6.98 14.85 7.52
N LEU A 143 -7.79 14.39 8.45
CA LEU A 143 -9.00 13.65 8.17
C LEU A 143 -10.02 14.48 7.39
N ALA A 144 -10.20 15.76 7.76
CA ALA A 144 -11.03 16.70 7.01
C ALA A 144 -10.53 16.88 5.57
N THR A 145 -9.21 17.01 5.36
CA THR A 145 -8.62 17.08 4.02
C THR A 145 -8.88 15.81 3.21
N ILE A 146 -8.75 14.63 3.82
CA ILE A 146 -9.06 13.35 3.17
C ILE A 146 -10.54 13.31 2.79
N HIS A 147 -11.44 13.68 3.71
CA HIS A 147 -12.87 13.75 3.46
C HIS A 147 -13.19 14.64 2.26
N ASP A 148 -12.68 15.88 2.23
CA ASP A 148 -12.96 16.83 1.15
C ASP A 148 -12.50 16.31 -0.23
N LEU A 149 -11.34 15.66 -0.28
CA LEU A 149 -10.83 15.08 -1.52
C LEU A 149 -11.64 13.85 -1.97
N LEU A 150 -12.04 12.98 -1.04
CA LEU A 150 -12.94 11.87 -1.32
C LEU A 150 -14.31 12.36 -1.77
N TYR A 151 -14.88 13.35 -1.07
CA TYR A 151 -16.18 13.92 -1.39
C TYR A 151 -16.25 14.47 -2.82
N ARG A 152 -15.22 15.18 -3.27
CA ARG A 152 -15.15 15.68 -4.65
C ARG A 152 -15.24 14.57 -5.70
N GLN A 153 -14.72 13.38 -5.40
CA GLN A 153 -14.67 12.26 -6.33
C GLN A 153 -15.86 11.29 -6.20
N LEU A 154 -16.42 11.15 -4.99
CA LEU A 154 -17.38 10.09 -4.68
C LEU A 154 -18.79 10.57 -4.31
N ARG A 155 -19.02 11.89 -4.23
CA ARG A 155 -20.33 12.47 -3.85
C ARG A 155 -21.49 12.05 -4.77
N PHE A 156 -21.20 11.64 -5.99
CA PHE A 156 -22.23 11.17 -6.91
C PHE A 156 -22.73 9.75 -6.56
N ILE A 157 -21.93 8.99 -5.77
CA ILE A 157 -22.31 7.68 -5.22
C ILE A 157 -22.99 7.87 -3.87
N ASP A 158 -22.33 8.58 -2.95
CA ASP A 158 -22.84 8.89 -1.62
C ASP A 158 -22.54 10.34 -1.22
N PRO A 159 -23.53 11.23 -1.25
CA PRO A 159 -23.35 12.62 -0.81
C PRO A 159 -23.24 12.78 0.72
N GLN A 160 -23.43 11.70 1.48
CA GLN A 160 -23.37 11.68 2.95
C GLN A 160 -22.33 10.69 3.46
N MET A 161 -21.27 10.46 2.66
CA MET A 161 -20.20 9.52 3.03
C MET A 161 -19.59 9.86 4.37
N LEU A 162 -19.17 8.81 5.09
CA LEU A 162 -18.48 8.93 6.36
C LEU A 162 -16.95 8.90 6.14
N CYS A 163 -16.23 9.85 6.76
CA CYS A 163 -14.77 9.78 6.89
C CYS A 163 -14.43 10.19 8.33
N VAL A 164 -14.36 9.21 9.22
CA VAL A 164 -14.33 9.40 10.66
C VAL A 164 -13.25 8.51 11.30
N PRO A 165 -12.78 8.82 12.53
CA PRO A 165 -11.92 7.89 13.27
C PRO A 165 -12.61 6.54 13.48
N ILE A 166 -11.84 5.45 13.51
CA ILE A 166 -12.39 4.09 13.75
C ILE A 166 -13.19 4.09 15.06
N THR A 167 -12.63 4.67 16.11
CA THR A 167 -13.19 4.65 17.47
C THR A 167 -14.54 5.33 17.60
N THR A 168 -14.88 6.27 16.73
CA THR A 168 -16.16 7.01 16.76
C THR A 168 -17.10 6.63 15.63
N SER A 169 -16.71 5.74 14.73
CA SER A 169 -17.49 5.41 13.53
C SER A 169 -18.84 4.77 13.86
N GLY A 170 -18.96 4.04 14.96
CA GLY A 170 -20.20 3.44 15.41
C GLY A 170 -21.30 4.42 15.83
N GLU A 171 -20.99 5.70 16.02
CA GLU A 171 -21.99 6.73 16.30
C GLU A 171 -22.84 7.09 15.05
N PHE A 172 -22.34 6.76 13.87
CA PHE A 172 -22.93 7.21 12.59
C PHE A 172 -23.27 6.04 11.63
N ALA A 173 -23.00 4.80 12.03
CA ALA A 173 -23.01 3.66 11.16
C ALA A 173 -23.64 2.42 11.86
N PRO A 174 -24.09 1.41 11.11
CA PRO A 174 -24.79 0.24 11.68
C PRO A 174 -23.84 -0.79 12.30
N TRP A 175 -22.91 -0.35 13.10
CA TRP A 175 -22.03 -1.21 13.91
C TRP A 175 -21.56 -0.53 15.18
N THR A 176 -21.11 -1.35 16.13
CA THR A 176 -20.38 -0.89 17.29
C THR A 176 -18.97 -1.46 17.28
N ILE A 177 -18.04 -0.81 17.98
CA ILE A 177 -16.63 -1.19 17.98
C ILE A 177 -16.16 -1.44 19.40
N SER A 178 -15.46 -2.58 19.57
CA SER A 178 -14.74 -2.91 20.79
C SER A 178 -13.29 -3.33 20.48
N PRO A 179 -12.38 -3.33 21.44
CA PRO A 179 -11.05 -3.88 21.25
C PRO A 179 -11.13 -5.37 20.88
N ALA A 180 -10.37 -5.81 19.89
CA ALA A 180 -10.13 -7.24 19.68
C ALA A 180 -9.29 -7.73 20.87
N GLY A 181 -9.67 -8.83 21.51
CA GLY A 181 -9.07 -9.32 22.77
C GLY A 181 -7.53 -9.39 22.74
N ASN A 182 -6.90 -9.38 23.90
CA ASN A 182 -5.44 -9.20 24.09
C ASN A 182 -4.55 -10.16 23.26
N GLU A 183 -4.96 -11.40 23.06
CA GLU A 183 -4.18 -12.35 22.24
C GLU A 183 -4.11 -11.95 20.77
N HIS A 184 -5.23 -11.46 20.22
CA HIS A 184 -5.29 -11.02 18.83
C HIS A 184 -4.51 -9.72 18.65
N SER A 185 -4.66 -8.76 19.56
CA SER A 185 -3.90 -7.52 19.59
C SER A 185 -2.40 -7.77 19.67
N SER A 186 -1.94 -8.69 20.52
CA SER A 186 -0.52 -9.03 20.68
C SER A 186 0.08 -9.64 19.41
N ARG A 187 -0.66 -10.53 18.73
CA ARG A 187 -0.20 -11.12 17.44
C ARG A 187 -0.09 -10.09 16.34
N ILE A 188 -1.06 -9.18 16.24
CA ILE A 188 -1.04 -8.11 15.24
C ILE A 188 0.09 -7.13 15.57
N GLN A 189 0.24 -6.73 16.81
CA GLN A 189 1.30 -5.83 17.26
C GLN A 189 2.68 -6.40 16.93
N LYS A 190 2.92 -7.67 17.21
CA LYS A 190 4.15 -8.37 16.84
C LYS A 190 4.40 -8.39 15.35
N ARG A 191 3.38 -8.72 14.53
CA ARG A 191 3.49 -8.67 13.06
C ARG A 191 3.78 -7.26 12.54
N MET A 192 3.19 -6.24 13.15
CA MET A 192 3.42 -4.84 12.79
C MET A 192 4.84 -4.39 13.14
N GLU A 193 5.37 -4.80 14.28
CA GLU A 193 6.75 -4.55 14.69
C GLU A 193 7.75 -5.24 13.75
N GLU A 194 7.49 -6.51 13.40
CA GLU A 194 8.29 -7.27 12.43
C GLU A 194 8.27 -6.60 11.04
N ALA A 195 7.09 -6.18 10.58
CA ALA A 195 6.94 -5.48 9.30
C ALA A 195 7.63 -4.10 9.30
N ARG A 196 7.61 -3.38 10.43
CA ARG A 196 8.32 -2.12 10.61
C ARG A 196 9.83 -2.35 10.56
N ALA A 197 10.34 -3.31 11.31
CA ALA A 197 11.76 -3.66 11.31
C ALA A 197 12.27 -4.09 9.92
N ALA A 198 11.46 -4.84 9.17
CA ALA A 198 11.77 -5.22 7.80
C ALA A 198 11.87 -3.99 6.86
N ARG A 199 10.92 -3.04 6.96
CA ARG A 199 10.95 -1.79 6.18
C ARG A 199 12.15 -0.90 6.52
N ASP A 200 12.46 -0.74 7.80
CA ASP A 200 13.61 0.03 8.25
C ASP A 200 14.92 -0.58 7.73
N LYS A 201 14.99 -1.90 7.65
CA LYS A 201 16.12 -2.63 7.06
C LYS A 201 16.24 -2.40 5.55
N GLU A 202 15.12 -2.44 4.84
CA GLU A 202 15.06 -2.19 3.39
C GLU A 202 15.43 -0.74 3.07
N GLU A 203 14.95 0.23 3.84
CA GLU A 203 15.28 1.65 3.67
C GLU A 203 16.77 1.91 3.91
N LYS A 204 17.37 1.30 4.94
CA LYS A 204 18.81 1.36 5.18
C LYS A 204 19.59 0.81 3.99
N LEU A 205 19.22 -0.38 3.50
CA LEU A 205 19.85 -0.99 2.34
C LEU A 205 19.73 -0.11 1.09
N ARG A 206 18.55 0.47 0.84
CA ARG A 206 18.31 1.40 -0.27
C ARG A 206 19.20 2.64 -0.17
N THR A 207 19.34 3.18 1.04
CA THR A 207 20.20 4.35 1.30
C THR A 207 21.69 4.03 1.07
N GLU A 208 22.13 2.85 1.50
CA GLU A 208 23.50 2.38 1.26
C GLU A 208 23.79 2.17 -0.23
N MET A 209 22.86 1.55 -0.95
CA MET A 209 22.95 1.38 -2.40
C MET A 209 23.01 2.73 -3.14
N ALA A 210 22.21 3.71 -2.71
CA ALA A 210 22.25 5.06 -3.29
C ALA A 210 23.60 5.74 -3.05
N ARG A 211 24.14 5.66 -1.84
CA ARG A 211 25.50 6.17 -1.52
C ARG A 211 26.59 5.46 -2.32
N HIS A 212 26.47 4.15 -2.50
CA HIS A 212 27.44 3.38 -3.31
C HIS A 212 27.37 3.81 -4.78
N LYS A 213 26.19 3.97 -5.34
CA LYS A 213 25.98 4.46 -6.72
C LYS A 213 26.59 5.84 -6.92
N GLU A 214 26.38 6.76 -5.99
CA GLU A 214 26.93 8.11 -6.03
C GLU A 214 28.48 8.09 -6.00
N LYS A 215 29.07 7.26 -5.12
CA LYS A 215 30.53 7.06 -5.07
C LYS A 215 31.07 6.53 -6.40
N MET A 216 30.38 5.58 -7.02
CA MET A 216 30.79 5.01 -8.31
C MET A 216 30.67 6.05 -9.45
N GLU A 217 29.62 6.85 -9.48
CA GLU A 217 29.45 7.95 -10.44
C GLU A 217 30.54 9.01 -10.26
N ALA A 218 30.84 9.42 -9.03
CA ALA A 218 31.92 10.36 -8.74
C ALA A 218 33.27 9.81 -9.22
N LYS A 219 33.55 8.51 -9.02
CA LYS A 219 34.77 7.84 -9.51
C LYS A 219 34.83 7.82 -11.05
N ARG A 220 33.67 7.56 -11.72
CA ARG A 220 33.59 7.64 -13.19
C ARG A 220 33.83 9.05 -13.72
N ARG A 221 33.26 10.09 -13.09
CA ARG A 221 33.45 11.51 -13.46
C ARG A 221 34.93 11.92 -13.26
N ARG A 222 35.60 11.48 -12.18
CA ARG A 222 37.02 11.72 -11.97
C ARG A 222 37.89 11.05 -13.05
N LYS A 223 37.57 9.82 -13.45
CA LYS A 223 38.28 9.09 -14.50
C LYS A 223 38.10 9.78 -15.87
N ALA A 224 36.87 10.21 -16.19
CA ALA A 224 36.56 10.93 -17.41
C ALA A 224 37.30 12.29 -17.49
N ARG A 225 37.34 13.04 -16.37
CA ARG A 225 38.14 14.29 -16.31
C ARG A 225 39.64 14.05 -16.52
N LYS A 226 40.20 12.97 -15.98
CA LYS A 226 41.61 12.63 -16.21
C LYS A 226 41.88 12.26 -17.69
N SER A 227 40.98 11.54 -18.33
CA SER A 227 41.11 11.16 -19.75
C SER A 227 40.91 12.33 -20.73
N SER A 228 40.23 13.41 -20.31
CA SER A 228 40.02 14.60 -21.13
C SER A 228 41.18 15.61 -21.07
N ILE A 229 42.19 15.39 -20.19
CA ILE A 229 43.39 16.23 -20.11
C ILE A 229 44.32 15.80 -21.24
N PRO A 230 44.78 16.71 -22.15
CA PRO A 230 45.72 16.36 -23.19
C PRO A 230 47.02 15.73 -22.65
N LEU A 231 47.53 14.73 -23.36
CA LEU A 231 48.67 13.91 -22.91
C LEU A 231 49.91 14.76 -22.52
N TRP A 232 50.12 15.90 -23.20
CA TRP A 232 51.22 16.80 -22.90
C TRP A 232 51.05 17.52 -21.55
N LYS A 233 49.81 17.86 -21.16
CA LYS A 233 49.49 18.42 -19.83
C LYS A 233 49.67 17.38 -18.73
N GLN A 234 49.28 16.12 -18.97
CA GLN A 234 49.50 15.03 -18.04
C GLN A 234 51.00 14.80 -17.77
N ARG A 235 51.81 14.75 -18.82
CA ARG A 235 53.28 14.60 -18.68
C ARG A 235 53.94 15.80 -18.01
N ALA A 236 53.44 17.03 -18.22
CA ALA A 236 53.95 18.22 -17.53
C ALA A 236 53.61 18.17 -16.04
N GLN A 237 52.46 17.69 -15.65
CA GLN A 237 52.02 17.53 -14.28
C GLN A 237 52.80 16.41 -13.55
N GLU A 238 53.04 15.27 -14.23
CA GLU A 238 53.87 14.16 -13.71
C GLU A 238 55.33 14.59 -13.46
N ARG A 239 55.89 15.46 -14.34
CA ARG A 239 57.21 16.06 -14.12
C ARG A 239 57.24 17.02 -12.95
N ALA A 240 56.19 17.83 -12.76
CA ALA A 240 56.10 18.75 -11.63
C ALA A 240 55.88 18.05 -10.28
N GLU A 241 55.26 16.87 -10.29
CA GLU A 241 55.04 16.04 -9.10
C GLU A 241 56.21 15.10 -8.76
N GLY A 242 57.36 15.22 -9.45
CA GLY A 242 58.55 14.45 -9.18
C GLY A 242 58.46 12.94 -9.49
N LYS A 243 57.37 12.52 -10.21
CA LYS A 243 57.17 11.13 -10.64
C LYS A 243 57.82 10.85 -12.00
N THR A 244 59.09 11.25 -12.16
CA THR A 244 59.89 10.84 -13.31
C THR A 244 60.38 9.42 -13.06
N GLY A 245 59.63 8.46 -13.56
CA GLY A 245 60.09 7.09 -13.68
C GLY A 245 61.39 7.08 -14.47
N THR A 246 62.42 6.51 -13.89
CA THR A 246 63.71 6.25 -14.51
C THR A 246 63.52 5.61 -15.88
N HIS A 247 63.83 6.39 -16.92
CA HIS A 247 63.91 5.90 -18.30
C HIS A 247 65.16 5.01 -18.38
N VAL A 248 64.97 3.72 -18.21
CA VAL A 248 66.03 2.73 -18.49
C VAL A 248 66.31 2.78 -19.97
N ASP A 249 67.51 3.27 -20.26
CA ASP A 249 68.09 3.46 -21.59
C ASP A 249 68.19 2.12 -22.34
N ARG A 250 67.22 1.82 -23.23
CA ARG A 250 67.18 0.62 -24.08
C ARG A 250 68.11 0.74 -25.30
N ARG A 251 69.21 1.48 -25.24
CA ARG A 251 70.20 1.66 -26.34
C ARG A 251 71.46 0.82 -26.22
N LYS A 252 71.51 -0.25 -25.42
CA LYS A 252 72.71 -1.13 -25.34
C LYS A 252 72.37 -2.61 -25.49
N ALA A 253 71.59 -2.97 -26.54
CA ALA A 253 71.38 -4.37 -26.85
C ALA A 253 71.29 -4.66 -28.38
N ILE A 254 71.99 -3.89 -29.22
CA ILE A 254 72.15 -4.23 -30.61
C ILE A 254 73.61 -3.98 -31.00
N THR A 255 74.56 -4.74 -30.49
CA THR A 255 75.88 -5.04 -31.07
C THR A 255 76.47 -6.23 -30.33
N ASN A 256 76.19 -7.42 -30.79
CA ASN A 256 77.03 -8.62 -30.67
C ASN A 256 76.19 -9.86 -31.13
N THR A 257 76.05 -9.99 -32.42
CA THR A 257 75.80 -11.32 -33.03
C THR A 257 76.22 -11.21 -34.51
N THR A 258 77.52 -11.15 -34.76
CA THR A 258 78.17 -11.59 -36.00
C THR A 258 79.64 -11.90 -35.64
N ALA A 259 79.92 -13.15 -35.43
CA ALA A 259 81.20 -13.86 -35.70
C ALA A 259 81.18 -15.23 -34.99
N SER A 260 80.91 -16.23 -35.74
CA SER A 260 81.49 -17.59 -35.86
C SER A 260 80.41 -18.61 -36.20
#